data_2f8c5c8cba11b74d463728f90384042a
#
_entry.id   2f8c5c8cba11b74d463728f90384042a
#
_cell.length_a   1.000
_cell.length_b   1.000
_cell.length_c   1.000
_cell.angle_alpha   90.00
_cell.angle_beta   90.00
_cell.angle_gamma   90.00
#
_symmetry.space_group_name_H-M   'P 1'
#
loop_
_entity.id
_entity.type
_entity.pdbx_description
1 polymer ?
#
loop_
_entity_poly.entity_id
_entity_poly.type
_entity_poly.pdbx_seq_one_letter_code
_entity_poly.pdbx_strand_id
1 'polypeptide(L)'
;MEAQIIELLPFLHDGRMEVRQIAIHNIVSFTTPSSEYFHVFVKNAKSLTKDLKTLVKDDTTIAHDALRSLINLSGEAVVCTELDDNDFIKFLIFNIIISKTNILSDLGCMLLSNMCKNDAIAAKVLALEGKPVAGLTTGTTAVAQLADIFLKGTDKGYNSNCTYDFLASVFATLAALPLGRSLLFTKDENNLSPLSKIVCFTEHPNLIRRGGCITTIKYEPLELLNASFAVEHHPALLDESDINVLPYILLPLCGPEEFDIDDMEGMPEDIQLLPPTKTREADAHLRETLLEGLILLTSTREGRDYLREKKTYPVIQKMHAAELVDEVHEMAERIVNMLMRDEDNEIVEIKENEDEDGISEV
;
A
#
# COMPACT_ATOMS: atom_id res chain seq x y z
N MET A 1 -8.72 -4.23 40.23
CA MET A 1 -8.83 -4.55 38.77
C MET A 1 -7.51 -5.09 38.21
N GLU A 2 -6.37 -4.39 38.37
CA GLU A 2 -5.06 -4.85 37.85
C GLU A 2 -4.69 -6.27 38.32
N ALA A 3 -4.79 -6.58 39.64
CA ALA A 3 -4.57 -7.94 40.13
C ALA A 3 -5.46 -8.99 39.49
N GLN A 4 -6.72 -8.66 39.25
CA GLN A 4 -7.68 -9.56 38.61
C GLN A 4 -7.31 -9.83 37.13
N ILE A 5 -6.81 -8.81 36.42
CA ILE A 5 -6.31 -8.98 35.03
C ILE A 5 -5.09 -9.92 35.04
N ILE A 6 -4.14 -9.71 35.95
CA ILE A 6 -2.94 -10.56 36.07
C ILE A 6 -3.33 -12.00 36.35
N GLU A 7 -4.33 -12.22 37.25
CA GLU A 7 -4.85 -13.55 37.59
C GLU A 7 -5.53 -14.25 36.35
N LEU A 8 -6.04 -13.50 35.37
CA LEU A 8 -6.64 -14.07 34.18
C LEU A 8 -5.62 -14.54 33.12
N LEU A 9 -4.41 -13.93 33.07
CA LEU A 9 -3.42 -14.25 32.02
C LEU A 9 -3.04 -15.73 31.96
N PRO A 10 -2.82 -16.47 33.09
CA PRO A 10 -2.53 -17.90 33.04
C PRO A 10 -3.65 -18.76 32.42
N PHE A 11 -4.90 -18.30 32.45
CA PHE A 11 -6.02 -19.05 31.87
C PHE A 11 -6.09 -18.97 30.35
N LEU A 12 -5.30 -18.11 29.69
CA LEU A 12 -5.22 -18.05 28.24
C LEU A 12 -4.63 -19.32 27.61
N HIS A 13 -3.91 -20.12 28.37
CA HIS A 13 -3.38 -21.42 27.93
C HIS A 13 -3.96 -22.63 28.72
N ASP A 14 -5.12 -22.44 29.39
CA ASP A 14 -5.83 -23.55 30.04
C ASP A 14 -6.23 -24.63 29.01
N GLY A 15 -6.21 -25.89 29.42
CA GLY A 15 -6.57 -27.01 28.55
C GLY A 15 -8.04 -26.99 28.07
N ARG A 16 -8.93 -26.34 28.82
CA ARG A 16 -10.37 -26.25 28.53
C ARG A 16 -10.67 -25.02 27.69
N MET A 17 -11.36 -25.23 26.57
CA MET A 17 -11.74 -24.16 25.62
C MET A 17 -12.57 -23.06 26.31
N GLU A 18 -13.55 -23.44 27.12
CA GLU A 18 -14.46 -22.51 27.80
C GLU A 18 -13.70 -21.56 28.75
N VAL A 19 -12.64 -22.06 29.39
CA VAL A 19 -11.80 -21.26 30.30
C VAL A 19 -10.99 -20.25 29.48
N ARG A 20 -10.37 -20.66 28.38
CA ARG A 20 -9.65 -19.77 27.47
C ARG A 20 -10.58 -18.70 26.90
N GLN A 21 -11.81 -19.07 26.51
CA GLN A 21 -12.81 -18.14 25.99
C GLN A 21 -13.18 -17.07 27.03
N ILE A 22 -13.48 -17.47 28.25
CA ILE A 22 -13.81 -16.55 29.35
C ILE A 22 -12.61 -15.63 29.62
N ALA A 23 -11.39 -16.18 29.69
CA ALA A 23 -10.20 -15.39 29.96
C ALA A 23 -9.96 -14.32 28.91
N ILE A 24 -9.91 -14.69 27.61
CA ILE A 24 -9.64 -13.73 26.54
C ILE A 24 -10.74 -12.68 26.41
N HIS A 25 -12.01 -13.09 26.54
CA HIS A 25 -13.16 -12.19 26.47
C HIS A 25 -13.11 -11.09 27.55
N ASN A 26 -12.68 -11.45 28.77
CA ASN A 26 -12.59 -10.47 29.85
C ASN A 26 -11.39 -9.52 29.76
N ILE A 27 -10.33 -9.89 29.05
CA ILE A 27 -9.15 -9.02 28.93
C ILE A 27 -9.10 -8.18 27.68
N VAL A 28 -9.77 -8.58 26.57
CA VAL A 28 -9.63 -7.93 25.26
C VAL A 28 -9.94 -6.43 25.27
N SER A 29 -10.95 -5.99 26.05
CA SER A 29 -11.30 -4.57 26.17
C SER A 29 -10.21 -3.72 26.86
N PHE A 30 -9.40 -4.33 27.71
CA PHE A 30 -8.31 -3.66 28.43
C PHE A 30 -6.99 -3.61 27.63
N THR A 31 -6.90 -4.32 26.50
CA THR A 31 -5.71 -4.31 25.64
C THR A 31 -5.62 -3.06 24.76
N THR A 32 -6.64 -2.20 24.73
CA THR A 32 -6.62 -0.96 23.95
C THR A 32 -5.61 0.04 24.51
N PRO A 33 -4.86 0.80 23.67
CA PRO A 33 -3.89 1.80 24.13
C PRO A 33 -4.48 2.88 25.05
N SER A 34 -5.78 3.15 24.96
CA SER A 34 -6.49 4.09 25.82
C SER A 34 -6.87 3.53 27.19
N SER A 35 -6.64 2.24 27.42
CA SER A 35 -6.98 1.58 28.69
C SER A 35 -6.02 1.97 29.80
N GLU A 36 -6.55 2.28 30.97
CA GLU A 36 -5.79 2.50 32.20
C GLU A 36 -4.89 1.29 32.55
N TYR A 37 -5.29 0.07 32.11
CA TYR A 37 -4.58 -1.18 32.41
C TYR A 37 -3.68 -1.66 31.27
N PHE A 38 -3.52 -0.89 30.20
CA PHE A 38 -2.70 -1.24 29.04
C PHE A 38 -1.27 -1.65 29.43
N HIS A 39 -0.68 -0.94 30.38
CA HIS A 39 0.66 -1.19 30.88
C HIS A 39 0.86 -2.61 31.47
N VAL A 40 -0.21 -3.27 31.95
CA VAL A 40 -0.16 -4.66 32.46
C VAL A 40 0.18 -5.62 31.33
N PHE A 41 -0.41 -5.40 30.16
CA PHE A 41 -0.20 -6.24 28.97
C PHE A 41 1.18 -6.01 28.37
N VAL A 42 1.65 -4.76 28.36
CA VAL A 42 3.02 -4.42 27.91
C VAL A 42 4.08 -5.09 28.80
N LYS A 43 3.90 -5.07 30.11
CA LYS A 43 4.80 -5.76 31.04
C LYS A 43 4.88 -7.28 30.84
N ASN A 44 3.79 -7.88 30.40
CA ASN A 44 3.67 -9.32 30.15
C ASN A 44 3.74 -9.67 28.64
N ALA A 45 4.13 -8.72 27.77
CA ALA A 45 4.01 -8.81 26.32
C ALA A 45 4.58 -10.10 25.74
N LYS A 46 5.74 -10.56 26.20
CA LYS A 46 6.42 -11.73 25.66
C LYS A 46 5.60 -13.03 25.83
N SER A 47 5.14 -13.33 27.04
CA SER A 47 4.31 -14.52 27.30
C SER A 47 2.94 -14.38 26.70
N LEU A 48 2.32 -13.20 26.86
CA LEU A 48 1.00 -12.89 26.33
C LEU A 48 0.93 -13.04 24.80
N THR A 49 1.89 -12.48 24.06
CA THR A 49 1.90 -12.59 22.60
C THR A 49 2.01 -14.04 22.14
N LYS A 50 2.78 -14.88 22.85
CA LYS A 50 2.85 -16.31 22.56
C LYS A 50 1.50 -17.02 22.78
N ASP A 51 0.81 -16.71 23.86
CA ASP A 51 -0.51 -17.26 24.16
C ASP A 51 -1.53 -16.78 23.11
N LEU A 52 -1.54 -15.47 22.79
CA LEU A 52 -2.43 -14.90 21.78
C LEU A 52 -2.20 -15.50 20.39
N LYS A 53 -0.95 -15.71 19.94
CA LYS A 53 -0.64 -16.41 18.68
C LYS A 53 -1.21 -17.83 18.65
N THR A 54 -1.26 -18.50 19.77
CA THR A 54 -1.86 -19.83 19.91
C THR A 54 -3.38 -19.75 19.83
N LEU A 55 -3.99 -18.78 20.52
CA LEU A 55 -5.44 -18.56 20.54
C LEU A 55 -6.01 -18.12 19.18
N VAL A 56 -5.22 -17.49 18.30
CA VAL A 56 -5.63 -17.21 16.90
C VAL A 56 -5.92 -18.49 16.11
N LYS A 57 -5.42 -19.65 16.57
CA LYS A 57 -5.66 -20.97 15.94
C LYS A 57 -6.77 -21.75 16.61
N ASP A 58 -7.44 -21.18 17.59
CA ASP A 58 -8.51 -21.81 18.38
C ASP A 58 -9.91 -21.61 17.72
N ASP A 59 -10.98 -21.83 18.46
CA ASP A 59 -12.33 -21.53 18.02
C ASP A 59 -12.48 -20.08 17.55
N THR A 60 -13.38 -19.86 16.60
CA THR A 60 -13.56 -18.54 15.94
C THR A 60 -13.80 -17.39 16.91
N THR A 61 -14.53 -17.62 18.02
CA THR A 61 -14.81 -16.59 19.03
C THR A 61 -13.54 -16.22 19.80
N ILE A 62 -12.76 -17.22 20.18
CA ILE A 62 -11.48 -17.05 20.86
C ILE A 62 -10.48 -16.37 19.91
N ALA A 63 -10.39 -16.85 18.68
CA ALA A 63 -9.50 -16.29 17.65
C ALA A 63 -9.84 -14.82 17.33
N HIS A 64 -11.12 -14.44 17.32
CA HIS A 64 -11.58 -13.08 17.16
C HIS A 64 -11.00 -12.15 18.24
N ASP A 65 -11.19 -12.50 19.52
CA ASP A 65 -10.72 -11.67 20.63
C ASP A 65 -9.18 -11.68 20.74
N ALA A 66 -8.53 -12.80 20.36
CA ALA A 66 -7.08 -12.88 20.28
C ALA A 66 -6.49 -11.98 19.18
N LEU A 67 -7.09 -11.97 17.98
CA LEU A 67 -6.68 -11.06 16.91
C LEU A 67 -6.87 -9.59 17.30
N ARG A 68 -8.01 -9.24 17.91
CA ARG A 68 -8.25 -7.89 18.44
C ARG A 68 -7.22 -7.47 19.46
N SER A 69 -6.87 -8.37 20.37
CA SER A 69 -5.82 -8.11 21.39
C SER A 69 -4.47 -7.89 20.72
N LEU A 70 -4.08 -8.72 19.74
CA LEU A 70 -2.84 -8.55 18.99
C LEU A 70 -2.83 -7.23 18.21
N ILE A 71 -3.93 -6.87 17.55
CA ILE A 71 -4.06 -5.59 16.84
C ILE A 71 -3.85 -4.41 17.79
N ASN A 72 -4.50 -4.42 18.95
CA ASN A 72 -4.38 -3.38 19.95
C ASN A 72 -2.95 -3.23 20.49
N LEU A 73 -2.25 -4.34 20.66
CA LEU A 73 -0.90 -4.40 21.23
C LEU A 73 0.21 -4.27 20.19
N SER A 74 -0.09 -4.39 18.91
CA SER A 74 0.93 -4.44 17.83
C SER A 74 1.69 -3.11 17.61
N GLY A 75 1.28 -2.02 18.28
CA GLY A 75 2.08 -0.78 18.33
C GLY A 75 3.30 -0.87 19.26
N GLU A 76 3.36 -1.87 20.16
CA GLU A 76 4.43 -2.03 21.12
C GLU A 76 5.61 -2.81 20.54
N ALA A 77 6.84 -2.25 20.63
CA ALA A 77 8.04 -2.84 20.04
C ALA A 77 8.32 -4.28 20.52
N VAL A 78 8.03 -4.58 21.78
CA VAL A 78 8.19 -5.93 22.36
C VAL A 78 7.22 -6.90 21.70
N VAL A 79 5.96 -6.49 21.46
CA VAL A 79 4.96 -7.31 20.79
C VAL A 79 5.34 -7.54 19.33
N CYS A 80 5.77 -6.48 18.62
CA CYS A 80 6.27 -6.60 17.24
C CYS A 80 7.42 -7.61 17.13
N THR A 81 8.35 -7.60 18.09
CA THR A 81 9.45 -8.58 18.12
C THR A 81 8.96 -10.03 18.29
N GLU A 82 7.95 -10.26 19.11
CA GLU A 82 7.37 -11.61 19.30
C GLU A 82 6.44 -12.01 18.15
N LEU A 83 5.92 -11.05 17.36
CA LEU A 83 5.15 -11.29 16.14
C LEU A 83 6.06 -11.58 14.93
N ASP A 84 7.35 -11.32 15.01
CA ASP A 84 8.36 -11.65 14.00
C ASP A 84 8.67 -13.16 13.97
N ASP A 85 7.66 -13.94 13.63
CA ASP A 85 7.60 -15.40 13.64
C ASP A 85 7.11 -15.91 12.27
N ASN A 86 7.98 -16.59 11.53
CA ASN A 86 7.69 -17.08 10.19
C ASN A 86 6.46 -18.00 10.12
N ASP A 87 6.29 -18.88 11.11
CA ASP A 87 5.16 -19.82 11.13
C ASP A 87 3.85 -19.09 11.41
N PHE A 88 3.88 -18.08 12.28
CA PHE A 88 2.70 -17.25 12.56
C PHE A 88 2.35 -16.37 11.35
N ILE A 89 3.32 -15.70 10.72
CA ILE A 89 3.11 -14.88 9.52
C ILE A 89 2.50 -15.73 8.41
N LYS A 90 3.07 -16.92 8.17
CA LYS A 90 2.56 -17.85 7.17
C LYS A 90 1.13 -18.32 7.48
N PHE A 91 0.84 -18.64 8.74
CA PHE A 91 -0.49 -19.03 9.17
C PHE A 91 -1.49 -17.88 9.00
N LEU A 92 -1.13 -16.66 9.41
CA LEU A 92 -1.98 -15.47 9.29
C LEU A 92 -2.37 -15.23 7.83
N ILE A 93 -1.40 -15.27 6.91
CA ILE A 93 -1.64 -15.01 5.50
C ILE A 93 -2.46 -16.13 4.85
N PHE A 94 -2.01 -17.38 4.93
CA PHE A 94 -2.60 -18.45 4.13
C PHE A 94 -3.81 -19.14 4.78
N ASN A 95 -3.94 -19.10 6.11
CA ASN A 95 -5.05 -19.77 6.79
C ASN A 95 -6.14 -18.80 7.29
N ILE A 96 -5.80 -17.54 7.55
CA ILE A 96 -6.76 -16.52 7.98
C ILE A 96 -7.15 -15.62 6.81
N ILE A 97 -6.17 -14.92 6.20
CA ILE A 97 -6.45 -13.87 5.21
C ILE A 97 -6.91 -14.48 3.88
N ILE A 98 -6.16 -15.40 3.29
CA ILE A 98 -6.45 -16.00 1.97
C ILE A 98 -7.52 -17.12 2.05
N SER A 99 -8.25 -17.24 3.13
CA SER A 99 -9.31 -18.23 3.27
C SER A 99 -10.65 -17.71 2.71
N LYS A 100 -11.30 -18.50 1.84
CA LYS A 100 -12.63 -18.14 1.28
C LYS A 100 -13.75 -18.09 2.30
N THR A 101 -13.59 -18.75 3.44
CA THR A 101 -14.66 -18.97 4.42
C THR A 101 -14.36 -18.36 5.79
N ASN A 102 -13.14 -17.89 6.01
CA ASN A 102 -12.79 -17.34 7.31
C ASN A 102 -13.40 -15.94 7.47
N ILE A 103 -14.21 -15.76 8.50
CA ILE A 103 -14.87 -14.49 8.81
C ILE A 103 -13.93 -13.47 9.48
N LEU A 104 -12.72 -13.89 9.86
CA LEU A 104 -11.72 -13.08 10.55
C LEU A 104 -10.67 -12.50 9.58
N SER A 105 -10.84 -12.68 8.25
CA SER A 105 -9.85 -12.23 7.26
C SER A 105 -9.55 -10.74 7.36
N ASP A 106 -10.55 -9.88 7.59
CA ASP A 106 -10.34 -8.43 7.74
C ASP A 106 -9.53 -8.10 9.01
N LEU A 107 -9.76 -8.80 10.12
CA LEU A 107 -8.91 -8.66 11.32
C LEU A 107 -7.48 -9.14 11.06
N GLY A 108 -7.33 -10.21 10.28
CA GLY A 108 -6.01 -10.66 9.81
C GLY A 108 -5.29 -9.59 9.00
N CYS A 109 -6.00 -8.91 8.08
CA CYS A 109 -5.44 -7.80 7.29
C CYS A 109 -5.03 -6.61 8.16
N MET A 110 -5.85 -6.25 9.18
CA MET A 110 -5.51 -5.20 10.15
C MET A 110 -4.22 -5.53 10.91
N LEU A 111 -4.12 -6.76 11.42
CA LEU A 111 -2.92 -7.20 12.13
C LEU A 111 -1.70 -7.20 11.19
N LEU A 112 -1.82 -7.74 9.99
CA LEU A 112 -0.74 -7.77 9.00
C LEU A 112 -0.27 -6.36 8.64
N SER A 113 -1.20 -5.41 8.46
CA SER A 113 -0.89 -4.00 8.22
C SER A 113 -0.04 -3.39 9.33
N ASN A 114 -0.37 -3.67 10.60
CA ASN A 114 0.44 -3.20 11.72
C ASN A 114 1.80 -3.89 11.80
N MET A 115 1.85 -5.21 11.54
CA MET A 115 3.08 -5.98 11.56
C MET A 115 4.07 -5.53 10.48
N CYS A 116 3.59 -5.23 9.27
CA CYS A 116 4.43 -4.81 8.14
C CYS A 116 5.10 -3.43 8.34
N LYS A 117 4.70 -2.63 9.33
CA LYS A 117 5.43 -1.42 9.72
C LYS A 117 6.84 -1.73 10.24
N ASN A 118 7.13 -2.99 10.58
CA ASN A 118 8.45 -3.49 10.87
C ASN A 118 9.06 -4.08 9.59
N ASP A 119 10.16 -3.50 9.11
CA ASP A 119 10.83 -3.87 7.85
C ASP A 119 11.26 -5.34 7.83
N ALA A 120 11.67 -5.91 8.96
CA ALA A 120 12.06 -7.33 9.04
C ALA A 120 10.85 -8.25 8.78
N ILE A 121 9.67 -7.90 9.29
CA ILE A 121 8.44 -8.64 9.03
C ILE A 121 7.99 -8.41 7.59
N ALA A 122 8.03 -7.18 7.09
CA ALA A 122 7.71 -6.85 5.70
C ALA A 122 8.59 -7.63 4.72
N ALA A 123 9.90 -7.71 4.97
CA ALA A 123 10.82 -8.52 4.17
C ALA A 123 10.47 -10.01 4.18
N LYS A 124 10.01 -10.56 5.32
CA LYS A 124 9.54 -11.94 5.40
C LYS A 124 8.27 -12.17 4.61
N VAL A 125 7.31 -11.24 4.66
CA VAL A 125 6.08 -11.30 3.85
C VAL A 125 6.41 -11.30 2.36
N LEU A 126 7.36 -10.45 1.92
CA LEU A 126 7.82 -10.40 0.53
C LEU A 126 8.48 -11.70 0.05
N ALA A 127 9.21 -12.36 0.94
CA ALA A 127 9.87 -13.64 0.62
C ALA A 127 8.94 -14.86 0.72
N LEU A 128 7.68 -14.66 1.15
CA LEU A 128 6.79 -15.77 1.44
C LEU A 128 6.12 -16.30 0.17
N GLU A 129 6.17 -17.61 0.00
CA GLU A 129 5.47 -18.33 -1.06
C GLU A 129 4.45 -19.31 -0.50
N GLY A 130 3.33 -19.44 -1.20
CA GLY A 130 2.25 -20.37 -0.91
C GLY A 130 1.95 -21.29 -2.09
N LYS A 131 0.98 -22.18 -1.88
CA LYS A 131 0.45 -22.99 -2.99
C LYS A 131 -0.54 -22.14 -3.80
N PRO A 132 -0.66 -22.39 -5.12
CA PRO A 132 -1.75 -21.81 -5.90
C PRO A 132 -3.12 -22.09 -5.26
N VAL A 133 -3.96 -21.06 -5.22
CA VAL A 133 -5.30 -21.16 -4.59
C VAL A 133 -6.37 -21.11 -5.67
N ALA A 134 -7.30 -22.07 -5.64
CA ALA A 134 -8.38 -22.15 -6.62
C ALA A 134 -9.21 -20.86 -6.65
N GLY A 135 -9.29 -20.26 -7.83
CA GLY A 135 -9.99 -18.99 -8.06
C GLY A 135 -9.15 -17.75 -7.87
N LEU A 136 -7.86 -17.88 -7.59
CA LEU A 136 -6.83 -16.85 -7.73
C LEU A 136 -5.95 -17.16 -8.95
N THR A 137 -5.04 -16.24 -9.28
CA THR A 137 -4.01 -16.47 -10.30
C THR A 137 -3.04 -17.57 -9.86
N THR A 138 -2.25 -18.09 -10.78
CA THR A 138 -1.27 -19.17 -10.51
C THR A 138 -0.05 -18.68 -9.73
N GLY A 139 0.03 -17.38 -9.44
CA GLY A 139 1.12 -16.80 -8.66
C GLY A 139 1.30 -17.45 -7.28
N THR A 140 2.53 -17.80 -6.95
CA THR A 140 2.89 -18.45 -5.68
C THR A 140 3.30 -17.48 -4.60
N THR A 141 3.72 -16.25 -4.95
CA THR A 141 4.12 -15.24 -3.96
C THR A 141 2.93 -14.76 -3.13
N ALA A 142 3.15 -14.51 -1.85
CA ALA A 142 2.12 -13.95 -0.98
C ALA A 142 1.56 -12.64 -1.53
N VAL A 143 2.42 -11.77 -2.08
CA VAL A 143 2.03 -10.48 -2.65
C VAL A 143 1.04 -10.63 -3.80
N ALA A 144 1.30 -11.55 -4.74
CA ALA A 144 0.40 -11.80 -5.88
C ALA A 144 -0.98 -12.29 -5.41
N GLN A 145 -1.01 -13.25 -4.47
CA GLN A 145 -2.26 -13.79 -3.94
C GLN A 145 -3.04 -12.76 -3.11
N LEU A 146 -2.34 -11.92 -2.32
CA LEU A 146 -2.97 -10.83 -1.58
C LEU A 146 -3.54 -9.76 -2.52
N ALA A 147 -2.87 -9.43 -3.62
CA ALA A 147 -3.40 -8.50 -4.63
C ALA A 147 -4.66 -9.05 -5.33
N ASP A 148 -4.70 -10.36 -5.60
CA ASP A 148 -5.87 -11.00 -6.18
C ASP A 148 -7.10 -10.95 -5.27
N ILE A 149 -6.93 -11.26 -3.97
CA ILE A 149 -8.06 -11.20 -3.03
C ILE A 149 -8.47 -9.75 -2.75
N PHE A 150 -7.53 -8.81 -2.80
CA PHE A 150 -7.81 -7.38 -2.69
C PHE A 150 -8.71 -6.90 -3.83
N LEU A 151 -8.36 -7.22 -5.07
CA LEU A 151 -9.17 -6.89 -6.26
C LEU A 151 -10.58 -7.50 -6.14
N LYS A 152 -10.66 -8.80 -5.83
CA LYS A 152 -11.94 -9.55 -5.74
C LYS A 152 -12.75 -9.24 -4.48
N GLY A 153 -12.14 -8.64 -3.47
CA GLY A 153 -12.81 -8.29 -2.21
C GLY A 153 -13.75 -7.10 -2.31
N THR A 154 -13.59 -6.25 -3.32
CA THR A 154 -14.40 -5.03 -3.50
C THR A 154 -15.89 -5.33 -3.64
N ASP A 155 -16.24 -6.36 -4.39
CA ASP A 155 -17.60 -6.83 -4.62
C ASP A 155 -17.96 -8.08 -3.80
N LYS A 156 -17.10 -8.45 -2.84
CA LYS A 156 -17.18 -9.69 -2.04
C LYS A 156 -17.11 -10.96 -2.88
N GLY A 157 -16.50 -10.88 -4.07
CA GLY A 157 -16.40 -11.99 -5.03
C GLY A 157 -15.55 -13.15 -4.59
N TYR A 158 -14.67 -12.96 -3.57
CA TYR A 158 -13.81 -14.00 -3.03
C TYR A 158 -14.32 -14.57 -1.70
N ASN A 159 -14.52 -13.71 -0.70
CA ASN A 159 -15.09 -14.05 0.61
C ASN A 159 -16.19 -13.03 0.93
N SER A 160 -17.43 -13.51 1.02
CA SER A 160 -18.60 -12.64 1.22
C SER A 160 -18.63 -11.87 2.55
N ASN A 161 -17.78 -12.26 3.50
CA ASN A 161 -17.73 -11.66 4.83
C ASN A 161 -16.65 -10.58 4.97
N CYS A 162 -15.80 -10.38 3.95
CA CYS A 162 -14.59 -9.56 4.06
C CYS A 162 -14.46 -8.60 2.88
N THR A 163 -13.90 -7.43 3.13
CA THR A 163 -13.59 -6.40 2.12
C THR A 163 -12.10 -6.30 1.81
N TYR A 164 -11.24 -6.74 2.71
CA TYR A 164 -9.78 -6.69 2.57
C TYR A 164 -9.18 -5.28 2.49
N ASP A 165 -9.90 -4.24 2.91
CA ASP A 165 -9.47 -2.84 2.73
C ASP A 165 -8.10 -2.53 3.33
N PHE A 166 -7.76 -3.16 4.46
CA PHE A 166 -6.45 -2.97 5.12
C PHE A 166 -5.25 -3.52 4.34
N LEU A 167 -5.46 -4.36 3.32
CA LEU A 167 -4.37 -4.79 2.44
C LEU A 167 -3.79 -3.61 1.65
N ALA A 168 -4.56 -2.56 1.37
CA ALA A 168 -4.03 -1.35 0.76
C ALA A 168 -2.86 -0.75 1.56
N SER A 169 -2.98 -0.70 2.90
CA SER A 169 -1.90 -0.25 3.77
C SER A 169 -0.72 -1.23 3.81
N VAL A 170 -0.98 -2.54 3.66
CA VAL A 170 0.09 -3.53 3.52
C VAL A 170 0.89 -3.28 2.24
N PHE A 171 0.24 -3.10 1.09
CA PHE A 171 0.92 -2.82 -0.18
C PHE A 171 1.73 -1.53 -0.13
N ALA A 172 1.18 -0.46 0.44
CA ALA A 172 1.90 0.80 0.64
C ALA A 172 3.20 0.60 1.42
N THR A 173 3.17 -0.18 2.50
CA THR A 173 4.37 -0.48 3.29
C THR A 173 5.34 -1.39 2.54
N LEU A 174 4.84 -2.42 1.84
CA LEU A 174 5.69 -3.32 1.07
C LEU A 174 6.36 -2.61 -0.12
N ALA A 175 5.68 -1.65 -0.75
CA ALA A 175 6.23 -0.82 -1.83
C ALA A 175 7.46 0.00 -1.39
N ALA A 176 7.61 0.32 -0.11
CA ALA A 176 8.79 1.00 0.42
C ALA A 176 10.07 0.17 0.27
N LEU A 177 9.99 -1.15 0.18
CA LEU A 177 11.14 -2.04 0.08
C LEU A 177 11.48 -2.39 -1.38
N PRO A 178 12.78 -2.49 -1.78
CA PRO A 178 13.18 -2.81 -3.16
C PRO A 178 12.54 -4.10 -3.71
N LEU A 179 12.54 -5.18 -2.93
CA LEU A 179 11.91 -6.44 -3.35
C LEU A 179 10.40 -6.29 -3.51
N GLY A 180 9.75 -5.49 -2.66
CA GLY A 180 8.32 -5.22 -2.75
C GLY A 180 7.95 -4.56 -4.06
N ARG A 181 8.75 -3.60 -4.49
CA ARG A 181 8.61 -2.95 -5.79
C ARG A 181 8.70 -3.94 -6.94
N SER A 182 9.77 -4.69 -6.99
CA SER A 182 9.96 -5.71 -8.02
C SER A 182 8.77 -6.67 -8.11
N LEU A 183 8.24 -7.12 -6.97
CA LEU A 183 7.08 -8.00 -6.94
C LEU A 183 5.78 -7.30 -7.38
N LEU A 184 5.61 -6.01 -7.07
CA LEU A 184 4.44 -5.25 -7.50
C LEU A 184 4.38 -5.06 -9.03
N PHE A 185 5.50 -5.08 -9.74
CA PHE A 185 5.57 -5.04 -11.21
C PHE A 185 5.59 -6.42 -11.87
N THR A 186 5.72 -7.51 -11.11
CA THR A 186 5.77 -8.87 -11.68
C THR A 186 4.41 -9.29 -12.21
N LYS A 187 4.31 -9.55 -13.52
CA LYS A 187 3.06 -9.92 -14.20
C LYS A 187 2.69 -11.38 -14.00
N ASP A 188 1.41 -11.64 -13.88
CA ASP A 188 0.81 -12.98 -13.85
C ASP A 188 0.53 -13.54 -15.26
N GLU A 189 -0.11 -14.73 -15.33
CA GLU A 189 -0.51 -15.36 -16.58
C GLU A 189 -1.50 -14.56 -17.42
N ASN A 190 -2.20 -13.59 -16.83
CA ASN A 190 -3.13 -12.70 -17.53
C ASN A 190 -2.47 -11.37 -17.94
N ASN A 191 -1.14 -11.27 -17.81
CA ASN A 191 -0.35 -10.07 -18.04
C ASN A 191 -0.70 -8.91 -17.07
N LEU A 192 -1.25 -9.21 -15.89
CA LEU A 192 -1.59 -8.23 -14.86
C LEU A 192 -0.58 -8.29 -13.73
N SER A 193 -0.05 -7.13 -13.36
CA SER A 193 0.81 -6.99 -12.18
C SER A 193 -0.02 -6.77 -10.90
N PRO A 194 0.51 -7.07 -9.70
CA PRO A 194 -0.15 -6.66 -8.46
C PRO A 194 -0.46 -5.16 -8.43
N LEU A 195 0.42 -4.31 -8.93
CA LEU A 195 0.21 -2.86 -8.95
C LEU A 195 -0.99 -2.46 -9.82
N SER A 196 -1.16 -3.04 -11.03
CA SER A 196 -2.33 -2.75 -11.89
C SER A 196 -3.66 -3.16 -11.23
N LYS A 197 -3.63 -4.17 -10.33
CA LYS A 197 -4.80 -4.59 -9.54
C LYS A 197 -5.11 -3.66 -8.35
N ILE A 198 -4.17 -2.80 -7.95
CA ILE A 198 -4.26 -1.92 -6.79
C ILE A 198 -4.65 -0.49 -7.21
N VAL A 199 -4.03 0.05 -8.27
CA VAL A 199 -4.17 1.46 -8.66
C VAL A 199 -5.60 1.86 -9.04
N CYS A 200 -6.43 0.92 -9.49
CA CYS A 200 -7.82 1.18 -9.86
C CYS A 200 -8.74 1.61 -8.69
N PHE A 201 -8.24 1.63 -7.46
CA PHE A 201 -9.02 1.98 -6.28
C PHE A 201 -8.71 3.37 -5.69
N THR A 202 -8.06 4.25 -6.42
CA THR A 202 -7.73 5.60 -5.95
C THR A 202 -8.94 6.50 -5.69
N GLU A 203 -10.10 6.17 -6.23
CA GLU A 203 -11.39 6.84 -5.96
C GLU A 203 -12.37 5.99 -5.14
N HIS A 204 -11.91 4.90 -4.53
CA HIS A 204 -12.79 4.03 -3.76
C HIS A 204 -13.40 4.77 -2.55
N PRO A 205 -14.71 4.58 -2.24
CA PRO A 205 -15.38 5.30 -1.15
C PRO A 205 -14.77 5.04 0.23
N ASN A 206 -14.21 3.84 0.46
CA ASN A 206 -13.52 3.53 1.71
C ASN A 206 -12.15 4.22 1.75
N LEU A 207 -11.95 5.09 2.75
CA LEU A 207 -10.73 5.89 2.93
C LEU A 207 -9.48 5.02 3.11
N ILE A 208 -9.58 3.89 3.82
CA ILE A 208 -8.43 3.01 4.07
C ILE A 208 -7.96 2.40 2.75
N ARG A 209 -8.91 1.90 1.92
CA ARG A 209 -8.60 1.32 0.62
C ARG A 209 -7.99 2.35 -0.31
N ARG A 210 -8.68 3.49 -0.57
CA ARG A 210 -8.16 4.49 -1.50
C ARG A 210 -6.87 5.15 -1.03
N GLY A 211 -6.75 5.46 0.28
CA GLY A 211 -5.55 6.07 0.84
C GLY A 211 -4.32 5.16 0.73
N GLY A 212 -4.47 3.87 1.04
CA GLY A 212 -3.39 2.91 0.86
C GLY A 212 -3.01 2.71 -0.62
N CYS A 213 -3.98 2.70 -1.55
CA CYS A 213 -3.71 2.62 -2.99
C CYS A 213 -2.95 3.86 -3.49
N ILE A 214 -3.38 5.06 -3.10
CA ILE A 214 -2.69 6.32 -3.43
C ILE A 214 -1.26 6.31 -2.86
N THR A 215 -1.07 5.89 -1.60
CA THR A 215 0.25 5.80 -0.99
C THR A 215 1.15 4.76 -1.68
N THR A 216 0.57 3.69 -2.23
CA THR A 216 1.33 2.69 -3.00
C THR A 216 1.88 3.28 -4.31
N ILE A 217 1.14 4.22 -4.94
CA ILE A 217 1.58 4.94 -6.14
C ILE A 217 2.71 5.93 -5.82
N LYS A 218 2.61 6.62 -4.70
CA LYS A 218 3.61 7.57 -4.19
C LYS A 218 4.93 6.87 -3.86
N TYR A 219 5.38 6.07 -4.49
CA TYR A 219 6.59 5.35 -4.21
C TYR A 219 7.80 6.30 -4.07
N GLU A 220 8.12 6.74 -2.85
CA GLU A 220 9.33 7.50 -2.53
C GLU A 220 10.46 6.65 -1.99
N PRO A 221 11.67 6.87 -2.47
CA PRO A 221 12.85 6.77 -1.65
C PRO A 221 13.22 8.15 -1.12
N LEU A 222 13.03 8.37 0.17
CA LEU A 222 13.50 9.58 0.88
C LEU A 222 15.04 9.71 0.88
N GLU A 223 15.76 8.79 0.29
CA GLU A 223 17.21 8.81 0.16
C GLU A 223 17.65 8.71 -1.30
N LEU A 224 18.45 9.65 -1.72
CA LEU A 224 19.03 9.91 -3.05
C LEU A 224 19.63 8.69 -3.81
N LEU A 225 19.67 7.52 -3.22
CA LEU A 225 20.28 6.31 -3.80
C LEU A 225 19.35 5.43 -4.63
N ASN A 226 18.04 5.70 -4.64
CA ASN A 226 17.05 4.86 -5.31
C ASN A 226 16.31 5.54 -6.49
N ALA A 227 16.70 6.75 -6.88
CA ALA A 227 16.10 7.45 -8.04
C ALA A 227 16.20 6.63 -9.34
N SER A 228 17.27 5.84 -9.51
CA SER A 228 17.45 4.96 -10.66
C SER A 228 16.39 3.86 -10.75
N PHE A 229 15.91 3.32 -9.61
CA PHE A 229 14.92 2.26 -9.63
C PHE A 229 13.51 2.77 -9.96
N ALA A 230 13.16 3.99 -9.51
CA ALA A 230 11.88 4.62 -9.88
C ALA A 230 11.82 4.90 -11.40
N VAL A 231 12.91 5.41 -11.97
CA VAL A 231 13.04 5.72 -13.42
C VAL A 231 12.92 4.46 -14.28
N GLU A 232 13.49 3.34 -13.85
CA GLU A 232 13.46 2.07 -14.59
C GLU A 232 12.04 1.55 -14.83
N HIS A 233 11.09 1.87 -13.94
CA HIS A 233 9.69 1.44 -14.07
C HIS A 233 8.77 2.49 -14.72
N HIS A 234 9.24 3.72 -15.01
CA HIS A 234 8.43 4.74 -15.66
C HIS A 234 7.76 4.25 -16.97
N PRO A 235 8.46 3.53 -17.87
CA PRO A 235 7.79 3.02 -19.07
C PRO A 235 6.57 2.15 -18.76
N ALA A 236 6.67 1.23 -17.80
CA ALA A 236 5.56 0.35 -17.43
C ALA A 236 4.42 1.11 -16.72
N LEU A 237 4.74 2.15 -15.95
CA LEU A 237 3.74 2.99 -15.28
C LEU A 237 2.93 3.82 -16.27
N LEU A 238 3.57 4.32 -17.33
CA LEU A 238 2.98 5.26 -18.28
C LEU A 238 2.35 4.55 -19.49
N ASP A 239 2.71 3.30 -19.78
CA ASP A 239 2.18 2.53 -20.93
C ASP A 239 0.68 2.22 -20.72
N GLU A 240 -0.15 2.70 -21.65
CA GLU A 240 -1.60 2.47 -21.66
C GLU A 240 -1.98 0.97 -21.77
N SER A 241 -1.10 0.14 -22.31
CA SER A 241 -1.28 -1.31 -22.42
C SER A 241 -0.79 -2.08 -21.20
N ASP A 242 -0.20 -1.40 -20.20
CA ASP A 242 0.35 -2.01 -18.99
C ASP A 242 -0.38 -1.48 -17.73
N ILE A 243 0.27 -0.66 -16.90
CA ILE A 243 -0.31 -0.17 -15.64
C ILE A 243 -1.18 1.05 -15.89
N ASN A 244 -0.75 1.95 -16.79
CA ASN A 244 -1.46 3.18 -17.12
C ASN A 244 -1.87 3.97 -15.87
N VAL A 245 -0.89 4.36 -15.06
CA VAL A 245 -1.15 4.96 -13.73
C VAL A 245 -1.77 6.35 -13.80
N LEU A 246 -1.55 7.09 -14.91
CA LEU A 246 -1.90 8.52 -15.00
C LEU A 246 -3.38 8.83 -14.77
N PRO A 247 -4.36 8.11 -15.36
CA PRO A 247 -5.78 8.34 -15.07
C PRO A 247 -6.09 8.20 -13.56
N TYR A 248 -5.50 7.20 -12.90
CA TYR A 248 -5.73 6.93 -11.47
C TYR A 248 -5.11 7.98 -10.54
N ILE A 249 -4.10 8.73 -11.01
CA ILE A 249 -3.56 9.88 -10.28
C ILE A 249 -4.42 11.12 -10.53
N LEU A 250 -4.83 11.36 -11.77
CA LEU A 250 -5.52 12.59 -12.15
C LEU A 250 -7.00 12.61 -11.74
N LEU A 251 -7.70 11.48 -11.82
CA LEU A 251 -9.13 11.39 -11.48
C LEU A 251 -9.45 11.92 -10.08
N PRO A 252 -8.74 11.55 -9.00
CA PRO A 252 -8.99 12.11 -7.67
C PRO A 252 -8.66 13.61 -7.57
N LEU A 253 -7.79 14.14 -8.44
CA LEU A 253 -7.43 15.56 -8.49
C LEU A 253 -8.43 16.40 -9.29
N CYS A 254 -9.29 15.77 -10.11
CA CYS A 254 -10.34 16.44 -10.85
C CYS A 254 -11.52 16.82 -9.96
N GLY A 255 -12.06 18.03 -10.18
CA GLY A 255 -13.28 18.54 -9.59
C GLY A 255 -14.40 18.70 -10.65
N PRO A 256 -15.40 19.55 -10.37
CA PRO A 256 -16.54 19.81 -11.26
C PRO A 256 -16.20 20.79 -12.39
N GLU A 257 -14.94 21.23 -12.50
CA GLU A 257 -14.51 22.21 -13.49
C GLU A 257 -14.55 21.61 -14.89
N GLU A 258 -15.10 22.38 -15.84
CA GLU A 258 -15.11 22.01 -17.24
C GLU A 258 -13.74 22.30 -17.90
N PHE A 259 -13.31 21.44 -18.83
CA PHE A 259 -12.13 21.65 -19.65
C PHE A 259 -12.54 22.19 -21.02
N ASP A 260 -11.68 23.02 -21.62
CA ASP A 260 -11.86 23.46 -22.99
C ASP A 260 -11.72 22.27 -23.95
N ILE A 261 -12.40 22.36 -25.12
CA ILE A 261 -12.40 21.25 -26.10
C ILE A 261 -10.97 20.91 -26.55
N ASP A 262 -10.13 21.93 -26.76
CA ASP A 262 -8.74 21.78 -27.20
C ASP A 262 -7.86 21.14 -26.09
N ASP A 263 -8.24 21.32 -24.83
CA ASP A 263 -7.57 20.67 -23.70
C ASP A 263 -8.00 19.22 -23.53
N MET A 264 -9.28 18.92 -23.81
CA MET A 264 -9.78 17.54 -23.73
C MET A 264 -9.15 16.63 -24.78
N GLU A 265 -8.78 17.17 -25.97
CA GLU A 265 -8.09 16.40 -26.98
C GLU A 265 -6.68 15.99 -26.46
N GLY A 266 -6.48 14.71 -26.24
CA GLY A 266 -5.25 14.12 -25.69
C GLY A 266 -5.32 13.76 -24.20
N MET A 267 -6.32 14.24 -23.45
CA MET A 267 -6.53 13.75 -22.07
C MET A 267 -6.90 12.26 -22.05
N PRO A 268 -6.59 11.54 -20.95
CA PRO A 268 -7.15 10.20 -20.73
C PRO A 268 -8.68 10.19 -20.87
N GLU A 269 -9.24 9.17 -21.53
CA GLU A 269 -10.68 9.07 -21.81
C GLU A 269 -11.56 9.22 -20.55
N ASP A 270 -11.12 8.65 -19.44
CA ASP A 270 -11.82 8.72 -18.15
C ASP A 270 -11.99 10.18 -17.64
N ILE A 271 -11.08 11.08 -18.02
CA ILE A 271 -11.12 12.50 -17.62
C ILE A 271 -12.01 13.30 -18.57
N GLN A 272 -12.04 12.97 -19.85
CA GLN A 272 -12.86 13.66 -20.84
C GLN A 272 -14.38 13.54 -20.55
N LEU A 273 -14.79 12.46 -19.87
CA LEU A 273 -16.19 12.11 -19.61
C LEU A 273 -16.65 12.39 -18.17
N LEU A 274 -15.96 13.26 -17.45
CA LEU A 274 -16.31 13.54 -16.05
C LEU A 274 -17.69 14.21 -15.94
N PRO A 275 -18.55 13.77 -15.00
CA PRO A 275 -19.84 14.37 -14.77
C PRO A 275 -19.67 15.74 -14.05
N PRO A 276 -20.62 16.69 -14.22
CA PRO A 276 -20.60 17.96 -13.49
C PRO A 276 -20.67 17.81 -11.96
N THR A 277 -21.01 16.61 -11.48
CA THR A 277 -21.08 16.26 -10.05
C THR A 277 -19.76 15.68 -9.54
N LYS A 278 -18.71 15.64 -10.35
CA LYS A 278 -17.40 15.15 -9.92
C LYS A 278 -16.89 15.93 -8.71
N THR A 279 -16.47 15.21 -7.70
CA THR A 279 -15.86 15.78 -6.49
C THR A 279 -14.40 15.42 -6.42
N ARG A 280 -13.57 16.41 -6.12
CA ARG A 280 -12.14 16.22 -5.85
C ARG A 280 -11.94 15.47 -4.54
N GLU A 281 -10.84 14.72 -4.42
CA GLU A 281 -10.45 14.11 -3.14
C GLU A 281 -10.47 15.14 -2.02
N ALA A 282 -11.22 14.85 -0.96
CA ALA A 282 -11.43 15.78 0.14
C ALA A 282 -10.23 15.87 1.09
N ASP A 283 -9.45 14.75 1.19
CA ASP A 283 -8.29 14.68 2.07
C ASP A 283 -7.08 15.37 1.41
N ALA A 284 -6.61 16.46 2.01
CA ALA A 284 -5.48 17.24 1.51
C ALA A 284 -4.19 16.40 1.45
N HIS A 285 -3.96 15.52 2.41
CA HIS A 285 -2.78 14.66 2.43
C HIS A 285 -2.79 13.65 1.27
N LEU A 286 -3.97 13.15 0.88
CA LEU A 286 -4.07 12.29 -0.29
C LEU A 286 -3.86 13.06 -1.59
N ARG A 287 -4.34 14.32 -1.69
CA ARG A 287 -4.03 15.18 -2.85
C ARG A 287 -2.53 15.47 -2.95
N GLU A 288 -1.89 15.82 -1.81
CA GLU A 288 -0.45 15.99 -1.71
C GLU A 288 0.30 14.74 -2.22
N THR A 289 -0.08 13.55 -1.73
CA THR A 289 0.52 12.27 -2.13
C THR A 289 0.39 11.99 -3.63
N LEU A 290 -0.75 12.34 -4.24
CA LEU A 290 -0.95 12.20 -5.70
C LEU A 290 -0.05 13.16 -6.49
N LEU A 291 0.11 14.41 -6.02
CA LEU A 291 1.01 15.38 -6.65
C LEU A 291 2.47 14.96 -6.53
N GLU A 292 2.88 14.36 -5.40
CA GLU A 292 4.21 13.77 -5.26
C GLU A 292 4.45 12.67 -6.29
N GLY A 293 3.46 11.82 -6.54
CA GLY A 293 3.51 10.82 -7.61
C GLY A 293 3.73 11.45 -9.00
N LEU A 294 3.05 12.56 -9.31
CA LEU A 294 3.28 13.31 -10.56
C LEU A 294 4.69 13.92 -10.61
N ILE A 295 5.18 14.49 -9.51
CA ILE A 295 6.54 15.05 -9.43
C ILE A 295 7.57 13.95 -9.76
N LEU A 296 7.41 12.74 -9.26
CA LEU A 296 8.30 11.63 -9.59
C LEU A 296 8.28 11.32 -11.09
N LEU A 297 7.10 11.29 -11.71
CA LEU A 297 6.97 11.07 -13.17
C LEU A 297 7.62 12.20 -13.98
N THR A 298 7.69 13.44 -13.46
CA THR A 298 8.41 14.56 -14.13
C THR A 298 9.93 14.45 -14.01
N SER A 299 10.49 13.51 -13.28
CA SER A 299 11.94 13.37 -13.09
C SER A 299 12.68 12.99 -14.37
N THR A 300 12.01 12.30 -15.31
CA THR A 300 12.54 11.95 -16.62
C THR A 300 12.00 12.86 -17.71
N ARG A 301 12.73 12.99 -18.82
CA ARG A 301 12.24 13.71 -20.01
C ARG A 301 11.04 13.01 -20.62
N GLU A 302 11.13 11.69 -20.77
CA GLU A 302 10.05 10.86 -21.31
C GLU A 302 8.77 11.02 -20.48
N GLY A 303 8.89 11.04 -19.15
CA GLY A 303 7.74 11.28 -18.26
C GLY A 303 7.13 12.67 -18.46
N ARG A 304 7.97 13.73 -18.56
CA ARG A 304 7.46 15.09 -18.81
C ARG A 304 6.78 15.20 -20.18
N ASP A 305 7.37 14.61 -21.21
CA ASP A 305 6.82 14.65 -22.57
C ASP A 305 5.48 13.90 -22.62
N TYR A 306 5.38 12.74 -21.98
CA TYR A 306 4.12 12.00 -21.82
C TYR A 306 3.05 12.80 -21.07
N LEU A 307 3.40 13.41 -19.92
CA LEU A 307 2.46 14.22 -19.14
C LEU A 307 1.96 15.45 -19.92
N ARG A 308 2.79 16.06 -20.78
CA ARG A 308 2.41 17.15 -21.69
C ARG A 308 1.46 16.65 -22.77
N GLU A 309 1.79 15.53 -23.41
CA GLU A 309 0.95 14.88 -24.45
C GLU A 309 -0.42 14.55 -23.88
N LYS A 310 -0.48 13.99 -22.68
CA LYS A 310 -1.73 13.62 -21.99
C LYS A 310 -2.44 14.78 -21.31
N LYS A 311 -2.05 16.02 -21.62
CA LYS A 311 -2.73 17.24 -21.14
C LYS A 311 -2.87 17.28 -19.62
N THR A 312 -1.83 16.87 -18.89
CA THR A 312 -1.83 16.92 -17.42
C THR A 312 -1.91 18.36 -16.89
N TYR A 313 -1.31 19.33 -17.60
CA TYR A 313 -1.28 20.73 -17.16
C TYR A 313 -2.67 21.35 -16.89
N PRO A 314 -3.68 21.26 -17.78
CA PRO A 314 -5.00 21.81 -17.51
C PRO A 314 -5.66 21.24 -16.24
N VAL A 315 -5.46 19.95 -15.96
CA VAL A 315 -5.98 19.31 -14.74
C VAL A 315 -5.35 19.95 -13.50
N ILE A 316 -4.01 20.06 -13.49
CA ILE A 316 -3.29 20.67 -12.35
C ILE A 316 -3.62 22.14 -12.19
N GLN A 317 -3.78 22.90 -13.29
CA GLN A 317 -4.18 24.29 -13.25
C GLN A 317 -5.56 24.49 -12.58
N LYS A 318 -6.57 23.67 -12.99
CA LYS A 318 -7.92 23.74 -12.38
C LYS A 318 -7.88 23.34 -10.90
N MET A 319 -7.14 22.30 -10.57
CA MET A 319 -6.93 21.86 -9.19
C MET A 319 -6.26 22.95 -8.35
N HIS A 320 -5.17 23.56 -8.83
CA HIS A 320 -4.43 24.63 -8.18
C HIS A 320 -5.33 25.84 -7.91
N ALA A 321 -6.14 26.27 -8.89
CA ALA A 321 -7.05 27.40 -8.73
C ALA A 321 -8.13 27.19 -7.65
N ALA A 322 -8.45 25.94 -7.32
CA ALA A 322 -9.47 25.57 -6.33
C ALA A 322 -8.87 25.12 -4.98
N GLU A 323 -7.53 24.99 -4.89
CA GLU A 323 -6.86 24.51 -3.68
C GLU A 323 -6.80 25.58 -2.59
N LEU A 324 -6.96 25.16 -1.34
CA LEU A 324 -6.95 26.06 -0.16
C LEU A 324 -5.83 25.74 0.83
N VAL A 325 -5.11 24.61 0.62
CA VAL A 325 -4.02 24.18 1.48
C VAL A 325 -2.69 24.57 0.85
N ASP A 326 -1.92 25.40 1.54
CA ASP A 326 -0.71 26.04 1.00
C ASP A 326 0.32 25.00 0.53
N GLU A 327 0.54 23.92 1.27
CA GLU A 327 1.50 22.87 0.91
C GLU A 327 1.11 22.18 -0.39
N VAL A 328 -0.17 21.88 -0.59
CA VAL A 328 -0.70 21.26 -1.81
C VAL A 328 -0.64 22.23 -2.99
N HIS A 329 -0.90 23.51 -2.74
CA HIS A 329 -0.83 24.59 -3.73
C HIS A 329 0.61 24.76 -4.25
N GLU A 330 1.63 24.81 -3.35
CA GLU A 330 3.04 24.89 -3.72
C GLU A 330 3.50 23.70 -4.57
N MET A 331 3.01 22.50 -4.25
CA MET A 331 3.33 21.30 -5.04
C MET A 331 2.75 21.34 -6.45
N ALA A 332 1.52 21.82 -6.58
CA ALA A 332 0.89 22.02 -7.90
C ALA A 332 1.66 23.05 -8.74
N GLU A 333 2.10 24.17 -8.15
CA GLU A 333 2.98 25.14 -8.82
C GLU A 333 4.30 24.51 -9.30
N ARG A 334 4.90 23.66 -8.48
CA ARG A 334 6.14 22.95 -8.84
C ARG A 334 5.95 22.07 -10.06
N ILE A 335 4.84 21.32 -10.15
CA ILE A 335 4.51 20.49 -11.31
C ILE A 335 4.32 21.36 -12.55
N VAL A 336 3.54 22.45 -12.44
CA VAL A 336 3.33 23.40 -13.53
C VAL A 336 4.68 23.92 -14.07
N ASN A 337 5.57 24.36 -13.19
CA ASN A 337 6.88 24.86 -13.57
C ASN A 337 7.72 23.79 -14.30
N MET A 338 7.62 22.51 -13.90
CA MET A 338 8.33 21.42 -14.57
C MET A 338 7.75 21.10 -15.94
N LEU A 339 6.42 21.16 -16.09
CA LEU A 339 5.75 20.90 -17.37
C LEU A 339 5.88 22.06 -18.36
N MET A 340 6.01 23.31 -17.87
CA MET A 340 6.17 24.51 -18.70
C MET A 340 7.63 24.78 -19.09
N ARG A 341 8.58 24.09 -18.50
CA ARG A 341 10.00 24.28 -18.78
C ARG A 341 10.35 23.82 -20.20
N ASP A 342 11.11 24.67 -20.92
CA ASP A 342 11.71 24.27 -22.19
C ASP A 342 12.76 23.18 -21.94
N GLU A 343 12.70 22.10 -22.73
CA GLU A 343 13.73 21.08 -22.71
C GLU A 343 14.93 21.60 -23.54
N ASP A 344 16.10 21.75 -22.92
CA ASP A 344 17.33 22.05 -23.64
C ASP A 344 17.57 20.96 -24.69
N ASN A 345 17.81 21.36 -25.94
CA ASN A 345 18.20 20.44 -27.00
C ASN A 345 19.49 19.73 -26.56
N GLU A 346 19.43 18.42 -26.51
CA GLU A 346 20.45 17.43 -26.13
C GLU A 346 21.85 18.00 -25.90
N ILE A 347 22.36 17.89 -24.67
CA ILE A 347 23.79 17.86 -24.45
C ILE A 347 24.28 16.62 -25.20
N VAL A 348 24.81 16.84 -26.42
CA VAL A 348 25.57 15.83 -27.16
C VAL A 348 26.68 15.38 -26.23
N GLU A 349 26.62 14.14 -25.74
CA GLU A 349 27.75 13.52 -25.07
C GLU A 349 28.93 13.63 -26.00
N ILE A 350 29.84 14.55 -25.69
CA ILE A 350 31.16 14.60 -26.32
C ILE A 350 31.85 13.33 -25.82
N LYS A 351 31.81 12.26 -26.63
CA LYS A 351 32.73 11.15 -26.49
C LYS A 351 34.14 11.77 -26.69
N GLU A 352 34.87 11.94 -25.61
CA GLU A 352 36.30 12.14 -25.68
C GLU A 352 36.89 10.94 -26.43
N ASN A 353 37.23 11.15 -27.71
CA ASN A 353 38.10 10.24 -28.42
C ASN A 353 39.44 10.34 -27.73
N GLU A 354 39.80 9.31 -26.98
CA GLU A 354 41.18 9.03 -26.63
C GLU A 354 41.95 8.74 -27.94
N ASP A 355 42.48 9.79 -28.53
CA ASP A 355 43.48 9.66 -29.60
C ASP A 355 44.71 9.01 -28.98
N GLU A 356 44.97 7.77 -29.37
CA GLU A 356 46.26 7.09 -29.20
C GLU A 356 47.34 7.86 -29.96
N ASP A 357 47.98 8.79 -29.31
CA ASP A 357 49.28 9.29 -29.80
C ASP A 357 50.38 8.32 -29.38
N GLY A 358 50.69 7.44 -30.32
CA GLY A 358 51.86 6.59 -30.27
C GLY A 358 53.16 7.41 -30.28
N ILE A 359 53.84 7.47 -29.16
CA ILE A 359 55.24 7.93 -29.11
C ILE A 359 56.13 6.74 -29.50
N SER A 360 56.66 6.78 -30.72
CA SER A 360 57.75 5.93 -31.13
C SER A 360 59.07 6.58 -30.71
N GLU A 361 59.78 5.96 -29.78
CA GLU A 361 61.21 6.26 -29.50
C GLU A 361 62.06 5.78 -30.63
N VAL A 362 63.01 6.69 -31.05
CA VAL A 362 64.29 6.38 -31.74
C VAL A 362 65.38 6.86 -30.86
#